data_9894da01e94340ac5fe67a8df0958441
#
_entry.id   9894da01e94340ac5fe67a8df0958441
#
_cell.length_a   1.000
_cell.length_b   1.000
_cell.length_c   1.000
_cell.angle_alpha   90.00
_cell.angle_beta   90.00
_cell.angle_gamma   90.00
#
_symmetry.space_group_name_H-M   'P 1'
#
loop_
_entity.id
_entity.type
_entity.pdbx_description
1 polymer ?
#
loop_
_entity_poly.entity_id
_entity_poly.type
_entity_poly.pdbx_seq_one_letter_code
_entity_poly.pdbx_strand_id
1 'polypeptide(L)' 'MGAKLDRIGADLEKARRKRAEWDARVKDLERRYREEENSEIHEMVHAANLTPDQLSELLRMFAADMA' A
#
# COMPACT_ATOMS: atom_id res chain seq x y z
N MET A 1 -40.55 10.90 -6.55
CA MET A 1 -40.97 11.21 -5.27
C MET A 1 -40.25 12.32 -4.62
N GLY A 2 -39.84 13.02 -4.19
CA GLY A 2 -39.32 14.23 -3.62
C GLY A 2 -38.02 14.66 -4.29
N ALA A 3 -38.01 15.88 -4.81
CA ALA A 3 -36.82 16.49 -5.38
C ALA A 3 -35.63 16.48 -4.40
N LYS A 4 -35.94 16.59 -3.09
CA LYS A 4 -34.95 16.58 -2.03
C LYS A 4 -34.30 15.21 -1.87
N LEU A 5 -35.08 14.13 -1.95
CA LEU A 5 -34.56 12.76 -1.90
C LEU A 5 -33.71 12.46 -3.12
N ASP A 6 -34.13 12.88 -4.29
CA ASP A 6 -33.37 12.69 -5.54
C ASP A 6 -32.03 13.44 -5.52
N ARG A 7 -32.02 14.64 -4.98
CA ARG A 7 -30.79 15.43 -4.83
C ARG A 7 -29.82 14.77 -3.87
N ILE A 8 -30.31 14.32 -2.71
CA ILE A 8 -29.47 13.62 -1.73
C ILE A 8 -28.93 12.32 -2.31
N GLY A 9 -29.77 11.60 -3.06
CA GLY A 9 -29.34 10.38 -3.75
C GLY A 9 -28.24 10.62 -4.76
N ALA A 10 -28.35 11.69 -5.55
CA ALA A 10 -27.32 12.07 -6.52
C ALA A 10 -26.02 12.46 -5.80
N ASP A 11 -26.10 13.22 -4.72
CA ASP A 11 -24.96 13.63 -3.92
C ASP A 11 -24.28 12.43 -3.27
N LEU A 12 -25.08 11.48 -2.79
CA LEU A 12 -24.57 10.24 -2.21
C LEU A 12 -23.80 9.41 -3.25
N GLU A 13 -24.32 9.27 -4.45
CA GLU A 13 -23.65 8.56 -5.53
C GLU A 13 -22.32 9.22 -5.88
N LYS A 14 -22.30 10.54 -5.97
CA LYS A 14 -21.08 11.30 -6.25
C LYS A 14 -20.04 11.11 -5.16
N ALA A 15 -20.46 11.14 -3.89
CA ALA A 15 -19.57 10.94 -2.75
C ALA A 15 -19.00 9.52 -2.73
N ARG A 16 -19.82 8.52 -3.08
CA ARG A 16 -19.36 7.13 -3.17
C ARG A 16 -18.31 6.95 -4.26
N ARG A 17 -18.47 7.60 -5.40
CA ARG A 17 -17.47 7.58 -6.48
C ARG A 17 -16.16 8.21 -6.04
N LYS A 18 -16.23 9.34 -5.34
CA LYS A 18 -15.05 10.00 -4.77
C LYS A 18 -14.32 9.09 -3.78
N ARG A 19 -15.07 8.44 -2.92
CA ARG A 19 -14.50 7.50 -1.95
C ARG A 19 -13.79 6.34 -2.66
N ALA A 20 -14.41 5.79 -3.71
CA ALA A 20 -13.80 4.71 -4.49
C ALA A 20 -12.49 5.15 -5.18
N GLU A 21 -12.46 6.37 -5.70
CA GLU A 21 -11.26 6.96 -6.29
C GLU A 21 -10.13 7.07 -5.25
N TRP A 22 -10.47 7.55 -4.05
CA TRP A 22 -9.49 7.67 -2.96
C TRP A 22 -9.03 6.32 -2.44
N ASP A 23 -9.92 5.34 -2.36
CA ASP A 23 -9.56 3.98 -1.99
C ASP A 23 -8.54 3.37 -2.97
N ALA A 24 -8.77 3.58 -4.27
CA ALA A 24 -7.84 3.15 -5.30
C ALA A 24 -6.49 3.87 -5.18
N ARG A 25 -6.51 5.17 -4.88
CA ARG A 25 -5.30 5.96 -4.66
C ARG A 25 -4.50 5.47 -3.46
N VAL A 26 -5.18 5.18 -2.36
CA VAL A 26 -4.54 4.65 -1.16
C VAL A 26 -3.86 3.31 -1.45
N LYS A 27 -4.55 2.41 -2.15
CA LYS A 27 -3.98 1.11 -2.53
C LYS A 27 -2.75 1.26 -3.42
N ASP A 28 -2.80 2.19 -4.37
CA ASP A 28 -1.67 2.47 -5.25
C ASP A 28 -0.46 2.99 -4.47
N LEU A 29 -0.69 3.94 -3.55
CA LEU A 29 0.37 4.49 -2.71
C LEU A 29 0.95 3.45 -1.75
N GLU A 30 0.11 2.58 -1.18
CA GLU A 30 0.57 1.48 -0.34
C GLU A 30 1.48 0.53 -1.11
N ARG A 31 1.11 0.20 -2.34
CA ARG A 31 1.92 -0.65 -3.21
C ARG A 31 3.28 0.00 -3.51
N ARG A 32 3.27 1.29 -3.87
CA ARG A 32 4.48 2.05 -4.18
C ARG A 32 5.38 2.19 -2.95
N TYR A 33 4.78 2.37 -1.79
CA TYR A 33 5.50 2.44 -0.52
C TYR A 33 6.24 1.12 -0.23
N ARG A 34 5.54 -0.02 -0.40
CA ARG A 34 6.16 -1.33 -0.22
C ARG A 34 7.28 -1.60 -1.22
N GLU A 35 7.09 -1.21 -2.48
CA GLU A 35 8.13 -1.35 -3.52
C GLU A 35 9.36 -0.54 -3.17
N GLU A 36 9.20 0.67 -2.68
CA GLU A 36 10.31 1.54 -2.30
C GLU A 36 11.05 1.01 -1.06
N GLU A 37 10.33 0.53 -0.06
CA GLU A 37 10.93 -0.14 1.10
C GLU A 37 11.78 -1.33 0.66
N ASN A 38 11.25 -2.18 -0.22
CA ASN A 38 11.96 -3.34 -0.74
C ASN A 38 13.21 -2.93 -1.52
N SER A 39 13.12 -1.86 -2.29
CA SER A 39 14.25 -1.31 -3.04
C SER A 39 15.35 -0.83 -2.11
N GLU A 40 15.02 -0.11 -1.05
CA GLU A 40 15.97 0.36 -0.04
C GLU A 40 16.65 -0.81 0.68
N ILE A 41 15.88 -1.81 1.09
CA ILE A 41 16.42 -3.02 1.72
C ILE A 41 17.37 -3.73 0.77
N HIS A 42 16.99 -3.86 -0.49
CA HIS A 42 17.83 -4.51 -1.51
C HIS A 42 19.15 -3.76 -1.70
N GLU A 43 19.10 -2.43 -1.76
CA GLU A 43 20.31 -1.59 -1.86
C GLU A 43 21.21 -1.75 -0.65
N MET A 44 20.64 -1.78 0.55
CA MET A 44 21.39 -2.00 1.80
C MET A 44 22.07 -3.36 1.83
N VAL A 45 21.36 -4.40 1.42
CA VAL A 45 21.90 -5.77 1.32
C VAL A 45 23.04 -5.82 0.31
N HIS A 46 22.88 -5.18 -0.84
CA HIS A 46 23.90 -5.12 -1.87
C HIS A 46 25.15 -4.37 -1.36
N ALA A 47 24.95 -3.24 -0.71
CA ALA A 47 26.06 -2.44 -0.13
C ALA A 47 26.79 -3.19 0.98
N ALA A 48 26.09 -4.00 1.75
CA ALA A 48 26.66 -4.83 2.82
C ALA A 48 27.38 -6.08 2.30
N ASN A 49 27.24 -6.39 1.02
CA ASN A 49 27.88 -7.54 0.36
C ASN A 49 27.59 -8.86 1.07
N LEU A 50 26.33 -9.07 1.38
CA LEU A 50 25.88 -10.26 2.10
C LEU A 50 25.90 -11.51 1.20
N THR A 51 26.28 -12.64 1.78
CA THR A 51 26.13 -13.95 1.12
C THR A 51 24.65 -14.34 1.04
N PRO A 52 24.26 -15.27 0.14
CA PRO A 52 22.87 -15.75 0.09
C PRO A 52 22.38 -16.31 1.42
N ASP A 53 23.22 -16.98 2.20
CA ASP A 53 22.86 -17.51 3.51
C ASP A 53 22.61 -16.40 4.52
N GLN A 54 23.45 -15.38 4.52
CA GLN A 54 23.27 -14.21 5.38
C GLN A 54 22.01 -13.45 5.02
N LEU A 55 21.69 -13.31 3.73
CA LEU A 55 20.48 -12.68 3.26
C LEU A 55 19.24 -13.46 3.70
N SER A 56 19.25 -14.79 3.56
CA SER A 56 18.16 -15.65 3.99
C SER A 56 17.90 -15.51 5.49
N GLU A 57 18.95 -15.47 6.29
CA GLU A 57 18.86 -15.29 7.74
C GLU A 57 18.26 -13.93 8.09
N LEU A 58 18.67 -12.87 7.42
CA LEU A 58 18.16 -11.51 7.63
C LEU A 58 16.67 -11.43 7.30
N LEU A 59 16.26 -12.01 6.17
CA LEU A 59 14.86 -12.03 5.76
C LEU A 59 14.00 -12.82 6.73
N ARG A 60 14.52 -13.92 7.28
CA ARG A 60 13.85 -14.71 8.31
C ARG A 60 13.63 -13.91 9.58
N MET A 61 14.62 -13.13 10.00
CA MET A 61 14.52 -12.25 11.17
C MET A 61 13.47 -11.18 10.99
N PHE A 62 13.40 -10.54 9.81
CA PHE A 62 12.38 -9.55 9.49
C PHE A 62 10.98 -10.16 9.51
N ALA A 63 10.80 -11.34 8.94
CA ALA A 63 9.51 -12.02 8.94
C ALA A 63 9.04 -12.37 10.36
N ALA A 64 9.95 -12.74 11.24
CA ALA A 64 9.66 -13.03 12.64
C ALA A 64 9.19 -11.78 13.40
N ASP A 65 9.79 -10.62 13.12
CA ASP A 65 9.43 -9.36 13.76
C ASP A 65 8.05 -8.85 13.28
N MET A 66 7.63 -9.23 12.10
CA MET A 66 6.35 -8.82 11.52
C MET A 66 5.19 -9.77 11.87
N ALA A 67 5.48 -10.89 12.47
CA ALA A 67 4.46 -11.87 12.89
C ALA A 67 3.77 -11.50 14.26
#